data_1dac9bfbf4584979958885a53d7c8752
#
_entry.id   1dac9bfbf4584979958885a53d7c8752
#
_cell.length_a   1.000
_cell.length_b   1.000
_cell.length_c   1.000
_cell.angle_alpha   90.00
_cell.angle_beta   90.00
_cell.angle_gamma   90.00
#
_symmetry.space_group_name_H-M   'P 1'
#
loop_
_entity.id
_entity.type
_entity.pdbx_description
1 polymer ?
#
loop_
_entity_poly.entity_id
_entity_poly.type
_entity_poly.pdbx_seq_one_letter_code
_entity_poly.pdbx_strand_id
1 'polypeptide(L)'
;MARYTSQRAIQRQRKKFWKKTVLFFVLFFLFLFSSSQVSKLEKFNIENITVIGNSIVKEQEISKIITENISGEYFHLYSKKNILIYPKSEIEKKLLNSFAQIKKIEIKFKDFQSIVVNITERKPYAVWCDGLMDEKCYFMDSFAYLYDEAPSFSNNVYFKYLGDLKGIATSTPVSKILRQIYLREAKDGQFERVNLFVRFLKDININGYKLIIKENNDYELFFNNGSKLIFDGNQDFEEILENLQATLIELGDLADKEFEYIDLRFERKILYKFR
;
A
#
# COMPACT_ATOMS: atom_id res chain seq x y z
N MET A 1 -43.09 -33.58 -46.92
CA MET A 1 -42.45 -34.89 -47.20
C MET A 1 -41.37 -35.18 -46.15
N ALA A 2 -41.62 -36.05 -45.20
CA ALA A 2 -40.62 -36.46 -44.21
C ALA A 2 -39.65 -37.42 -44.85
N ARG A 3 -38.35 -37.06 -44.90
CA ARG A 3 -37.29 -37.94 -45.39
C ARG A 3 -37.10 -39.09 -44.42
N TYR A 4 -37.54 -40.29 -44.79
CA TYR A 4 -37.35 -41.52 -44.03
C TYR A 4 -35.86 -41.93 -44.11
N THR A 5 -35.08 -41.53 -43.12
CA THR A 5 -33.68 -41.95 -43.04
C THR A 5 -33.61 -43.37 -42.47
N SER A 6 -33.13 -44.34 -43.25
CA SER A 6 -33.03 -45.73 -42.85
C SER A 6 -32.14 -45.84 -41.56
N GLN A 7 -32.50 -46.70 -40.61
CA GLN A 7 -31.74 -46.93 -39.38
C GLN A 7 -30.27 -47.25 -39.65
N ARG A 8 -29.95 -47.91 -40.74
CA ARG A 8 -28.56 -48.17 -41.16
C ARG A 8 -27.78 -46.90 -41.54
N ALA A 9 -28.42 -45.89 -42.11
CA ALA A 9 -27.82 -44.61 -42.45
C ALA A 9 -27.52 -43.81 -41.19
N ILE A 10 -28.43 -43.80 -40.18
CA ILE A 10 -28.24 -43.17 -38.88
C ILE A 10 -27.07 -43.81 -38.12
N GLN A 11 -26.99 -45.13 -38.11
CA GLN A 11 -25.89 -45.84 -37.47
C GLN A 11 -24.52 -45.55 -38.15
N ARG A 12 -24.49 -45.46 -39.50
CA ARG A 12 -23.26 -45.06 -40.20
C ARG A 12 -22.85 -43.63 -39.91
N GLN A 13 -23.79 -42.71 -39.81
CA GLN A 13 -23.50 -41.30 -39.40
C GLN A 13 -23.00 -41.21 -37.96
N ARG A 14 -23.62 -41.95 -37.01
CA ARG A 14 -23.15 -42.02 -35.64
C ARG A 14 -21.74 -42.58 -35.55
N LYS A 15 -21.43 -43.68 -36.28
CA LYS A 15 -20.07 -44.25 -36.29
C LYS A 15 -19.03 -43.27 -36.86
N LYS A 16 -19.39 -42.53 -37.92
CA LYS A 16 -18.53 -41.49 -38.51
C LYS A 16 -18.33 -40.33 -37.52
N PHE A 17 -19.37 -39.88 -36.85
CA PHE A 17 -19.30 -38.86 -35.81
C PHE A 17 -18.38 -39.30 -34.68
N TRP A 18 -18.62 -40.49 -34.12
CA TRP A 18 -17.78 -41.04 -33.05
C TRP A 18 -16.30 -41.15 -33.44
N LYS A 19 -16.00 -41.64 -34.67
CA LYS A 19 -14.61 -41.69 -35.16
C LYS A 19 -13.97 -40.29 -35.22
N LYS A 20 -14.71 -39.27 -35.74
CA LYS A 20 -14.23 -37.88 -35.75
C LYS A 20 -14.01 -37.34 -34.35
N THR A 21 -14.93 -37.59 -33.42
CA THR A 21 -14.81 -37.16 -32.02
C THR A 21 -13.63 -37.82 -31.33
N VAL A 22 -13.45 -39.11 -31.48
CA VAL A 22 -12.28 -39.81 -30.92
C VAL A 22 -10.98 -39.28 -31.53
N LEU A 23 -10.93 -39.09 -32.87
CA LEU A 23 -9.76 -38.52 -33.51
C LEU A 23 -9.44 -37.11 -32.99
N PHE A 24 -10.48 -36.28 -32.78
CA PHE A 24 -10.31 -34.95 -32.21
C PHE A 24 -9.70 -35.01 -30.81
N PHE A 25 -10.20 -35.87 -29.93
CA PHE A 25 -9.65 -36.03 -28.60
C PHE A 25 -8.21 -36.55 -28.59
N VAL A 26 -7.89 -37.50 -29.46
CA VAL A 26 -6.52 -38.00 -29.62
C VAL A 26 -5.58 -36.86 -30.04
N LEU A 27 -5.95 -36.08 -31.03
CA LEU A 27 -5.13 -34.94 -31.49
C LEU A 27 -5.03 -33.87 -30.42
N PHE A 28 -6.12 -33.60 -29.67
CA PHE A 28 -6.13 -32.67 -28.54
C PHE A 28 -5.17 -33.11 -27.42
N PHE A 29 -5.21 -34.36 -27.03
CA PHE A 29 -4.28 -34.89 -26.00
C PHE A 29 -2.84 -34.90 -26.48
N LEU A 30 -2.58 -35.23 -27.74
CA LEU A 30 -1.24 -35.16 -28.34
C LEU A 30 -0.72 -33.70 -28.32
N PHE A 31 -1.59 -32.73 -28.63
CA PHE A 31 -1.25 -31.31 -28.56
C PHE A 31 -0.92 -30.88 -27.12
N LEU A 32 -1.73 -31.26 -26.14
CA LEU A 32 -1.48 -30.97 -24.72
C LEU A 32 -0.16 -31.62 -24.25
N PHE A 33 0.11 -32.85 -24.63
CA PHE A 33 1.35 -33.53 -24.27
C PHE A 33 2.57 -32.85 -24.92
N SER A 34 2.50 -32.54 -26.19
CA SER A 34 3.57 -31.82 -26.90
C SER A 34 3.83 -30.44 -26.29
N SER A 35 2.78 -29.65 -26.03
CA SER A 35 2.92 -28.33 -25.41
C SER A 35 3.46 -28.42 -23.99
N SER A 36 3.13 -29.45 -23.22
CA SER A 36 3.69 -29.73 -21.91
C SER A 36 5.22 -29.96 -21.98
N GLN A 37 5.70 -30.74 -22.94
CA GLN A 37 7.13 -30.94 -23.11
C GLN A 37 7.87 -29.65 -23.49
N VAL A 38 7.28 -28.85 -24.37
CA VAL A 38 7.83 -27.54 -24.74
C VAL A 38 7.91 -26.60 -23.55
N SER A 39 6.88 -26.62 -22.68
CA SER A 39 6.83 -25.80 -21.45
C SER A 39 7.97 -26.11 -20.48
N LYS A 40 8.52 -27.32 -20.49
CA LYS A 40 9.59 -27.79 -19.58
C LYS A 40 11.00 -27.60 -20.14
N LEU A 41 11.13 -27.06 -21.36
CA LEU A 41 12.44 -26.79 -21.96
C LEU A 41 13.21 -25.75 -21.13
N GLU A 42 14.44 -26.02 -20.78
CA GLU A 42 15.31 -25.12 -20.01
C GLU A 42 15.42 -23.70 -20.65
N LYS A 43 15.41 -23.65 -21.97
CA LYS A 43 15.50 -22.42 -22.74
C LYS A 43 14.40 -21.40 -22.40
N PHE A 44 13.26 -21.85 -21.89
CA PHE A 44 12.12 -21.00 -21.49
C PHE A 44 11.94 -20.92 -19.98
N ASN A 45 12.82 -21.45 -19.20
CA ASN A 45 12.76 -21.42 -17.75
C ASN A 45 13.47 -20.18 -17.20
N ILE A 46 12.83 -19.52 -16.21
CA ILE A 46 13.43 -18.41 -15.50
C ILE A 46 14.60 -18.93 -14.65
N GLU A 47 15.80 -18.50 -14.98
CA GLU A 47 17.04 -18.81 -14.26
C GLU A 47 17.60 -17.58 -13.54
N ASN A 48 17.47 -16.41 -14.18
CA ASN A 48 18.03 -15.17 -13.67
C ASN A 48 16.95 -14.21 -13.22
N ILE A 49 17.04 -13.79 -11.96
CA ILE A 49 16.16 -12.79 -11.35
C ILE A 49 17.03 -11.59 -10.99
N THR A 50 16.78 -10.45 -11.62
CA THR A 50 17.47 -9.19 -11.31
C THR A 50 16.52 -8.28 -10.56
N VAL A 51 16.88 -7.86 -9.35
CA VAL A 51 16.08 -6.95 -8.53
C VAL A 51 16.68 -5.56 -8.64
N ILE A 52 15.85 -4.55 -8.86
CA ILE A 52 16.25 -3.15 -9.01
C ILE A 52 15.34 -2.25 -8.16
N GLY A 53 15.95 -1.26 -7.48
CA GLY A 53 15.22 -0.26 -6.70
C GLY A 53 14.94 -0.65 -5.25
N ASN A 54 15.46 -1.79 -4.81
CA ASN A 54 15.48 -2.18 -3.41
C ASN A 54 16.65 -1.48 -2.68
N SER A 55 16.41 -1.02 -1.47
CA SER A 55 17.39 -0.38 -0.59
C SER A 55 17.32 -0.97 0.82
N ILE A 56 16.10 -1.14 1.33
CA ILE A 56 15.82 -1.67 2.68
C ILE A 56 15.61 -3.18 2.60
N VAL A 57 14.78 -3.63 1.63
CA VAL A 57 14.46 -5.06 1.48
C VAL A 57 15.59 -5.77 0.75
N LYS A 58 16.09 -6.86 1.32
CA LYS A 58 17.22 -7.62 0.75
C LYS A 58 16.82 -8.36 -0.52
N GLU A 59 17.66 -8.27 -1.55
CA GLU A 59 17.46 -8.98 -2.83
C GLU A 59 17.26 -10.48 -2.64
N GLN A 60 18.01 -11.10 -1.71
CA GLN A 60 17.92 -12.53 -1.45
C GLN A 60 16.53 -12.96 -0.95
N GLU A 61 15.87 -12.14 -0.12
CA GLU A 61 14.53 -12.41 0.40
C GLU A 61 13.47 -12.33 -0.70
N ILE A 62 13.60 -11.34 -1.58
CA ILE A 62 12.75 -11.17 -2.76
C ILE A 62 12.90 -12.34 -3.71
N SER A 63 14.14 -12.67 -4.08
CA SER A 63 14.47 -13.76 -4.99
C SER A 63 14.03 -15.12 -4.45
N LYS A 64 14.11 -15.33 -3.13
CA LYS A 64 13.62 -16.53 -2.46
C LYS A 64 12.12 -16.71 -2.65
N ILE A 65 11.33 -15.66 -2.37
CA ILE A 65 9.87 -15.70 -2.55
C ILE A 65 9.50 -15.97 -4.01
N ILE A 66 10.20 -15.35 -4.96
CA ILE A 66 9.96 -15.58 -6.38
C ILE A 66 10.25 -17.04 -6.75
N THR A 67 11.41 -17.55 -6.37
CA THR A 67 11.85 -18.94 -6.67
C THR A 67 10.89 -19.96 -6.08
N GLU A 68 10.41 -19.75 -4.85
CA GLU A 68 9.41 -20.62 -4.23
C GLU A 68 8.09 -20.65 -5.01
N ASN A 69 7.66 -19.50 -5.56
CA ASN A 69 6.39 -19.40 -6.28
C ASN A 69 6.45 -19.90 -7.73
N ILE A 70 7.60 -19.83 -8.38
CA ILE A 70 7.81 -20.42 -9.71
C ILE A 70 8.21 -21.90 -9.64
N SER A 71 8.40 -22.46 -8.45
CA SER A 71 8.65 -23.88 -8.27
C SER A 71 7.39 -24.72 -8.51
N GLY A 72 7.57 -25.92 -9.10
CA GLY A 72 6.47 -26.85 -9.37
C GLY A 72 5.80 -26.68 -10.72
N GLU A 73 4.62 -27.28 -10.85
CA GLU A 73 3.90 -27.40 -12.12
C GLU A 73 2.41 -27.08 -11.96
N TYR A 74 1.79 -26.57 -13.03
CA TYR A 74 0.35 -26.49 -13.17
C TYR A 74 -0.20 -27.85 -13.63
N PHE A 75 -1.13 -28.42 -12.87
CA PHE A 75 -1.80 -29.70 -13.18
C PHE A 75 -0.83 -30.86 -13.50
N HIS A 76 0.40 -30.83 -12.97
CA HIS A 76 1.49 -31.79 -13.31
C HIS A 76 1.89 -31.82 -14.80
N LEU A 77 1.50 -30.83 -15.56
CA LEU A 77 1.75 -30.73 -17.01
C LEU A 77 2.72 -29.61 -17.35
N TYR A 78 2.46 -28.39 -16.87
CA TYR A 78 3.17 -27.19 -17.31
C TYR A 78 4.07 -26.62 -16.21
N SER A 79 5.33 -26.34 -16.52
CA SER A 79 6.29 -25.77 -15.58
C SER A 79 5.90 -24.35 -15.19
N LYS A 80 5.80 -24.06 -13.88
CA LYS A 80 5.63 -22.69 -13.36
C LYS A 80 6.87 -21.83 -13.58
N LYS A 81 8.04 -22.43 -13.84
CA LYS A 81 9.27 -21.71 -14.21
C LYS A 81 9.21 -21.08 -15.60
N ASN A 82 8.30 -21.55 -16.46
CA ASN A 82 8.25 -21.09 -17.83
C ASN A 82 7.90 -19.62 -17.90
N ILE A 83 8.74 -18.83 -18.56
CA ILE A 83 8.67 -17.37 -18.67
C ILE A 83 7.36 -16.85 -19.27
N LEU A 84 6.67 -17.66 -20.07
CA LEU A 84 5.41 -17.28 -20.73
C LEU A 84 4.18 -17.46 -19.84
N ILE A 85 4.26 -18.36 -18.84
CA ILE A 85 3.10 -18.76 -18.03
C ILE A 85 3.34 -18.70 -16.52
N TYR A 86 4.49 -18.17 -16.07
CA TYR A 86 4.78 -18.05 -14.64
C TYR A 86 3.72 -17.16 -13.91
N PRO A 87 3.45 -17.39 -12.61
CA PRO A 87 2.38 -16.74 -11.88
C PRO A 87 2.75 -15.31 -11.45
N LYS A 88 2.97 -14.41 -12.41
CA LYS A 88 3.42 -13.03 -12.19
C LYS A 88 2.57 -12.30 -11.14
N SER A 89 1.25 -12.30 -11.31
CA SER A 89 0.33 -11.56 -10.44
C SER A 89 0.30 -12.11 -9.01
N GLU A 90 0.46 -13.44 -8.85
CA GLU A 90 0.54 -14.07 -7.52
C GLU A 90 1.83 -13.69 -6.81
N ILE A 91 2.95 -13.66 -7.54
CA ILE A 91 4.25 -13.25 -7.04
C ILE A 91 4.22 -11.79 -6.58
N GLU A 92 3.70 -10.87 -7.42
CA GLU A 92 3.57 -9.46 -7.08
C GLU A 92 2.73 -9.25 -5.81
N LYS A 93 1.58 -9.92 -5.71
CA LYS A 93 0.71 -9.87 -4.50
C LYS A 93 1.42 -10.43 -3.27
N LYS A 94 2.14 -11.55 -3.41
CA LYS A 94 2.82 -12.19 -2.29
C LYS A 94 3.95 -11.31 -1.77
N LEU A 95 4.74 -10.71 -2.65
CA LEU A 95 5.79 -9.78 -2.28
C LEU A 95 5.23 -8.53 -1.59
N LEU A 96 4.17 -7.91 -2.12
CA LEU A 96 3.50 -6.75 -1.49
C LEU A 96 2.92 -7.09 -0.11
N ASN A 97 2.45 -8.32 0.09
CA ASN A 97 1.93 -8.76 1.39
C ASN A 97 3.04 -9.14 2.38
N SER A 98 4.22 -9.55 1.88
CA SER A 98 5.34 -9.96 2.72
C SER A 98 6.19 -8.78 3.20
N PHE A 99 6.26 -7.72 2.40
CA PHE A 99 7.09 -6.54 2.68
C PHE A 99 6.25 -5.26 2.67
N ALA A 100 5.93 -4.77 3.87
CA ALA A 100 5.18 -3.51 4.02
C ALA A 100 5.97 -2.28 3.50
N GLN A 101 7.30 -2.38 3.49
CA GLN A 101 8.22 -1.36 2.97
C GLN A 101 8.08 -1.14 1.46
N ILE A 102 7.51 -2.11 0.74
CA ILE A 102 7.34 -2.01 -0.71
C ILE A 102 6.03 -1.30 -1.05
N LYS A 103 6.13 -0.22 -1.82
CA LYS A 103 4.98 0.54 -2.34
C LYS A 103 4.46 -0.04 -3.66
N LYS A 104 5.37 -0.41 -4.57
CA LYS A 104 5.04 -0.89 -5.91
C LYS A 104 6.05 -1.94 -6.36
N ILE A 105 5.56 -2.94 -7.07
CA ILE A 105 6.36 -3.97 -7.74
C ILE A 105 5.93 -4.03 -9.19
N GLU A 106 6.88 -4.19 -10.09
CA GLU A 106 6.65 -4.40 -11.50
C GLU A 106 7.65 -5.43 -12.03
N ILE A 107 7.18 -6.63 -12.36
CA ILE A 107 8.01 -7.67 -12.95
C ILE A 107 7.99 -7.52 -14.47
N LYS A 108 9.16 -7.37 -15.09
CA LYS A 108 9.33 -7.22 -16.53
C LYS A 108 10.09 -8.41 -17.12
N PHE A 109 9.68 -8.78 -18.31
CA PHE A 109 10.42 -9.69 -19.16
C PHE A 109 11.73 -9.01 -19.62
N LYS A 110 12.84 -9.71 -19.53
CA LYS A 110 14.13 -9.26 -20.07
C LYS A 110 14.53 -10.10 -21.28
N ASP A 111 14.57 -11.40 -21.09
CA ASP A 111 14.82 -12.42 -22.12
C ASP A 111 14.14 -13.73 -21.74
N PHE A 112 14.32 -14.80 -22.55
CA PHE A 112 13.62 -16.07 -22.33
C PHE A 112 14.00 -16.82 -21.04
N GLN A 113 15.05 -16.40 -20.35
CA GLN A 113 15.53 -17.02 -19.11
C GLN A 113 15.66 -16.01 -17.96
N SER A 114 15.30 -14.72 -18.19
CA SER A 114 15.57 -13.67 -17.22
C SER A 114 14.36 -12.73 -17.04
N ILE A 115 14.11 -12.39 -15.78
CA ILE A 115 13.14 -11.37 -15.39
C ILE A 115 13.82 -10.24 -14.62
N VAL A 116 13.29 -9.03 -14.75
CA VAL A 116 13.68 -7.86 -13.95
C VAL A 116 12.52 -7.49 -13.03
N VAL A 117 12.79 -7.42 -11.75
CA VAL A 117 11.84 -7.02 -10.71
C VAL A 117 12.16 -5.60 -10.27
N ASN A 118 11.37 -4.64 -10.77
CA ASN A 118 11.49 -3.25 -10.36
C ASN A 118 10.67 -3.02 -9.09
N ILE A 119 11.33 -2.56 -8.05
CA ILE A 119 10.75 -2.27 -6.76
C ILE A 119 10.77 -0.78 -6.49
N THR A 120 9.68 -0.26 -5.97
CA THR A 120 9.62 1.08 -5.41
C THR A 120 9.32 0.95 -3.92
N GLU A 121 10.29 1.28 -3.09
CA GLU A 121 10.12 1.28 -1.64
C GLU A 121 9.45 2.56 -1.16
N ARG A 122 8.77 2.48 0.00
CA ARG A 122 8.16 3.63 0.67
C ARG A 122 9.24 4.50 1.27
N LYS A 123 9.02 5.80 1.22
CA LYS A 123 9.90 6.78 1.86
C LYS A 123 9.22 7.33 3.10
N PRO A 124 9.94 7.50 4.22
CA PRO A 124 9.36 8.06 5.42
C PRO A 124 9.02 9.55 5.19
N TYR A 125 7.75 9.89 5.41
CA TYR A 125 7.23 11.26 5.38
C TYR A 125 7.07 11.81 6.79
N ALA A 126 6.55 10.98 7.70
CA ALA A 126 6.31 11.29 9.09
C ALA A 126 6.41 10.00 9.93
N VAL A 127 6.22 10.12 11.22
CA VAL A 127 6.04 8.97 12.11
C VAL A 127 4.68 9.04 12.79
N TRP A 128 4.05 7.88 12.95
CA TRP A 128 2.85 7.71 13.77
C TRP A 128 3.23 6.98 15.05
N CYS A 129 2.89 7.56 16.20
CA CYS A 129 3.15 6.97 17.51
C CYS A 129 1.85 6.56 18.18
N ASP A 130 1.86 5.38 18.81
CA ASP A 130 0.72 4.84 19.54
C ASP A 130 0.59 5.51 20.91
N GLY A 131 -0.63 5.98 21.20
CA GLY A 131 -0.93 6.65 22.43
C GLY A 131 -0.27 8.04 22.59
N LEU A 132 -0.33 8.58 23.80
CA LEU A 132 0.15 9.95 24.08
C LEU A 132 1.63 9.98 24.51
N MET A 133 2.26 8.82 24.76
CA MET A 133 3.57 8.70 25.38
C MET A 133 4.74 8.36 24.46
N ASP A 134 4.56 8.40 23.12
CA ASP A 134 5.63 8.12 22.13
C ASP A 134 6.30 6.72 22.28
N GLU A 135 5.65 5.73 22.91
CA GLU A 135 6.29 4.45 23.26
C GLU A 135 6.61 3.58 22.05
N LYS A 136 5.73 3.57 21.05
CA LYS A 136 5.95 2.86 19.79
C LYS A 136 5.57 3.72 18.61
N CYS A 137 6.55 4.03 17.79
CA CYS A 137 6.36 4.80 16.58
C CYS A 137 6.59 3.95 15.33
N TYR A 138 5.88 4.29 14.27
CA TYR A 138 5.98 3.64 12.96
C TYR A 138 6.23 4.68 11.88
N PHE A 139 7.08 4.37 10.92
CA PHE A 139 7.24 5.20 9.75
C PHE A 139 5.96 5.23 8.93
N MET A 140 5.61 6.43 8.49
CA MET A 140 4.44 6.71 7.66
C MET A 140 4.89 7.35 6.34
N ASP A 141 4.34 6.89 5.22
CA ASP A 141 4.54 7.52 3.93
C ASP A 141 3.57 8.70 3.71
N SER A 142 3.73 9.43 2.60
CA SER A 142 2.89 10.59 2.25
C SER A 142 1.41 10.27 2.02
N PHE A 143 1.03 8.99 2.02
CA PHE A 143 -0.35 8.51 1.88
C PHE A 143 -0.90 7.93 3.19
N ALA A 144 -0.30 8.26 4.33
CA ALA A 144 -0.66 7.74 5.65
C ALA A 144 -0.49 6.21 5.81
N TYR A 145 0.30 5.57 4.96
CA TYR A 145 0.55 4.14 5.09
C TYR A 145 1.70 3.90 6.06
N LEU A 146 1.42 3.21 7.16
CA LEU A 146 2.43 2.81 8.14
C LEU A 146 3.10 1.51 7.66
N TYR A 147 4.43 1.46 7.63
CA TYR A 147 5.10 0.36 6.96
C TYR A 147 6.28 -0.27 7.70
N ASP A 148 6.84 0.40 8.70
CA ASP A 148 7.94 -0.15 9.49
C ASP A 148 7.99 0.48 10.87
N GLU A 149 8.60 -0.19 11.83
CA GLU A 149 8.82 0.36 13.16
C GLU A 149 9.91 1.43 13.09
N ALA A 150 9.63 2.60 13.66
CA ALA A 150 10.56 3.72 13.68
C ALA A 150 11.40 3.68 14.96
N PRO A 151 12.72 3.87 14.86
CA PRO A 151 13.56 3.99 16.06
C PRO A 151 13.21 5.27 16.83
N SER A 152 13.61 5.33 18.08
CA SER A 152 13.53 6.56 18.87
C SER A 152 14.49 7.61 18.31
N PHE A 153 13.95 8.78 17.97
CA PHE A 153 14.73 9.92 17.48
C PHE A 153 14.97 10.91 18.62
N SER A 154 16.21 11.31 18.82
CA SER A 154 16.60 12.31 19.84
C SER A 154 16.15 13.73 19.51
N ASN A 155 15.83 14.02 18.25
CA ASN A 155 15.38 15.31 17.74
C ASN A 155 14.11 15.15 16.90
N ASN A 156 13.40 16.27 16.62
CA ASN A 156 12.19 16.28 15.78
C ASN A 156 12.54 16.13 14.27
N VAL A 157 13.23 15.02 13.91
CA VAL A 157 13.65 14.73 12.54
C VAL A 157 12.44 14.50 11.62
N TYR A 158 11.41 13.88 12.17
CA TYR A 158 10.15 13.65 11.47
C TYR A 158 9.00 14.30 12.22
N PHE A 159 8.00 14.78 11.47
CA PHE A 159 6.75 15.21 12.06
C PHE A 159 6.05 14.03 12.72
N LYS A 160 5.53 14.21 13.94
CA LYS A 160 4.93 13.15 14.75
C LYS A 160 3.42 13.27 14.77
N TYR A 161 2.71 12.22 14.38
CA TYR A 161 1.29 12.04 14.64
C TYR A 161 1.13 11.12 15.85
N LEU A 162 0.33 11.55 16.82
CA LEU A 162 -0.02 10.76 18.00
C LEU A 162 -1.52 10.52 18.00
N GLY A 163 -1.91 9.27 18.05
CA GLY A 163 -3.30 8.87 18.11
C GLY A 163 -3.43 7.46 18.63
N ASP A 164 -4.60 7.14 19.16
CA ASP A 164 -4.85 5.83 19.72
C ASP A 164 -5.09 4.79 18.61
N LEU A 165 -4.33 3.73 18.63
CA LEU A 165 -4.49 2.55 17.78
C LEU A 165 -5.54 1.56 18.32
N LYS A 166 -6.48 2.01 19.18
CA LYS A 166 -7.52 1.17 19.80
C LYS A 166 -8.26 0.31 18.77
N GLY A 167 -8.34 -0.98 19.08
CA GLY A 167 -9.05 -1.99 18.27
C GLY A 167 -8.17 -2.81 17.35
N ILE A 168 -6.84 -2.64 17.38
CA ILE A 168 -5.92 -3.48 16.65
C ILE A 168 -5.39 -4.55 17.60
N ALA A 169 -5.76 -5.81 17.34
CA ALA A 169 -5.32 -6.93 18.16
C ALA A 169 -3.79 -7.07 18.10
N THR A 170 -3.14 -7.02 19.27
CA THR A 170 -1.70 -7.14 19.45
C THR A 170 -1.09 -8.45 18.93
N SER A 171 -1.92 -9.43 18.55
CA SER A 171 -1.52 -10.72 17.98
C SER A 171 -1.40 -10.73 16.46
N THR A 172 -1.74 -9.63 15.78
CA THR A 172 -1.69 -9.56 14.32
C THR A 172 -0.30 -9.09 13.88
N PRO A 173 0.31 -9.69 12.83
CA PRO A 173 1.57 -9.19 12.28
C PRO A 173 1.52 -7.71 11.99
N VAL A 174 2.55 -6.95 12.33
CA VAL A 174 2.66 -5.49 12.18
C VAL A 174 2.18 -5.02 10.81
N SER A 175 2.52 -5.74 9.74
CA SER A 175 2.07 -5.43 8.37
C SER A 175 0.55 -5.44 8.17
N LYS A 176 -0.21 -6.29 8.88
CA LYS A 176 -1.68 -6.32 8.83
C LYS A 176 -2.30 -5.22 9.69
N ILE A 177 -1.70 -4.93 10.84
CA ILE A 177 -2.09 -3.85 11.74
C ILE A 177 -1.98 -2.51 11.00
N LEU A 178 -0.83 -2.25 10.40
CA LEU A 178 -0.53 -1.02 9.69
C LEU A 178 -1.51 -0.77 8.53
N ARG A 179 -1.90 -1.83 7.82
CA ARG A 179 -2.91 -1.75 6.77
C ARG A 179 -4.32 -1.41 7.29
N GLN A 180 -4.68 -1.85 8.50
CA GLN A 180 -5.99 -1.55 9.08
C GLN A 180 -6.10 -0.10 9.55
N ILE A 181 -5.03 0.49 10.07
CA ILE A 181 -4.98 1.92 10.43
C ILE A 181 -5.17 2.79 9.19
N TYR A 182 -4.43 2.52 8.12
CA TYR A 182 -4.60 3.20 6.86
C TYR A 182 -6.05 3.18 6.35
N LEU A 183 -6.71 2.01 6.42
CA LEU A 183 -8.08 1.85 5.96
C LEU A 183 -9.12 2.58 6.83
N ARG A 184 -8.84 2.77 8.11
CA ARG A 184 -9.76 3.45 9.04
C ARG A 184 -9.68 4.97 8.92
N GLU A 185 -8.47 5.53 9.01
CA GLU A 185 -8.25 6.99 9.03
C GLU A 185 -8.25 7.62 7.61
N ALA A 186 -7.84 6.85 6.60
CA ALA A 186 -7.86 7.34 5.21
C ALA A 186 -9.20 7.14 4.50
N LYS A 187 -10.12 6.34 5.05
CA LYS A 187 -11.37 5.98 4.40
C LYS A 187 -12.29 7.17 4.14
N ASP A 188 -12.23 8.18 4.98
CA ASP A 188 -13.09 9.37 4.90
C ASP A 188 -12.34 10.62 4.38
N GLY A 189 -11.11 10.47 3.91
CA GLY A 189 -10.27 11.59 3.43
C GLY A 189 -9.83 12.58 4.51
N GLN A 190 -10.12 12.29 5.78
CA GLN A 190 -9.86 13.19 6.90
C GLN A 190 -8.37 13.40 7.15
N PHE A 191 -7.58 12.33 7.11
CA PHE A 191 -6.13 12.45 7.24
C PHE A 191 -5.54 13.37 6.17
N GLU A 192 -6.01 13.25 4.93
CA GLU A 192 -5.53 14.08 3.82
C GLU A 192 -5.87 15.56 4.05
N ARG A 193 -7.10 15.86 4.50
CA ARG A 193 -7.53 17.22 4.84
C ARG A 193 -6.69 17.82 5.96
N VAL A 194 -6.50 17.09 7.07
CA VAL A 194 -5.67 17.53 8.20
C VAL A 194 -4.22 17.72 7.78
N ASN A 195 -3.68 16.82 6.99
CA ASN A 195 -2.31 16.91 6.49
C ASN A 195 -2.12 18.13 5.57
N LEU A 196 -3.10 18.44 4.71
CA LEU A 196 -3.11 19.65 3.90
C LEU A 196 -3.13 20.89 4.80
N PHE A 197 -3.98 20.93 5.80
CA PHE A 197 -4.04 22.04 6.75
C PHE A 197 -2.70 22.28 7.46
N VAL A 198 -2.08 21.21 8.00
CA VAL A 198 -0.74 21.30 8.62
C VAL A 198 0.32 21.81 7.65
N ARG A 199 0.23 21.44 6.37
CA ARG A 199 1.13 21.95 5.33
C ARG A 199 0.91 23.44 5.06
N PHE A 200 -0.34 23.89 4.95
CA PHE A 200 -0.65 25.32 4.81
C PHE A 200 -0.14 26.14 5.99
N LEU A 201 -0.30 25.63 7.22
CA LEU A 201 0.27 26.30 8.40
C LEU A 201 1.80 26.46 8.27
N LYS A 202 2.47 25.45 7.76
CA LYS A 202 3.93 25.50 7.50
C LYS A 202 4.28 26.54 6.44
N ASP A 203 3.47 26.69 5.38
CA ASP A 203 3.69 27.65 4.32
C ASP A 203 3.58 29.11 4.82
N ILE A 204 2.81 29.35 5.88
CA ILE A 204 2.71 30.63 6.59
C ILE A 204 3.63 30.73 7.81
N ASN A 205 4.71 29.95 7.84
CA ASN A 205 5.73 29.89 8.91
C ASN A 205 5.25 29.37 10.28
N ILE A 206 4.09 28.74 10.36
CA ILE A 206 3.61 28.08 11.58
C ILE A 206 4.10 26.62 11.59
N ASN A 207 5.28 26.40 12.14
CA ASN A 207 6.00 25.12 12.08
C ASN A 207 5.76 24.28 13.34
N GLY A 208 4.70 23.45 13.33
CA GLY A 208 4.52 22.42 14.33
C GLY A 208 5.45 21.21 14.11
N TYR A 209 5.73 20.47 15.16
CA TYR A 209 6.53 19.23 15.11
C TYR A 209 5.74 17.98 15.49
N LYS A 210 4.61 18.17 16.18
CA LYS A 210 3.79 17.07 16.72
C LYS A 210 2.31 17.41 16.64
N LEU A 211 1.48 16.47 16.15
CA LEU A 211 0.03 16.58 16.10
C LEU A 211 -0.58 15.46 16.95
N ILE A 212 -1.37 15.80 17.97
CA ILE A 212 -2.14 14.86 18.77
C ILE A 212 -3.57 14.82 18.25
N ILE A 213 -4.06 13.60 17.98
CA ILE A 213 -5.41 13.32 17.53
C ILE A 213 -6.22 12.84 18.73
N LYS A 214 -7.30 13.56 19.06
CA LYS A 214 -8.20 13.23 20.18
C LYS A 214 -9.38 12.40 19.71
N GLU A 215 -10.06 11.72 20.62
CA GLU A 215 -11.22 10.84 20.30
C GLU A 215 -12.41 11.59 19.68
N ASN A 216 -12.60 12.85 20.05
CA ASN A 216 -13.68 13.71 19.57
C ASN A 216 -13.38 14.43 18.25
N ASN A 217 -12.32 14.01 17.53
CA ASN A 217 -11.84 14.63 16.30
C ASN A 217 -11.19 16.02 16.48
N ASP A 218 -10.86 16.39 17.71
CA ASP A 218 -10.02 17.56 17.99
C ASP A 218 -8.56 17.23 17.75
N TYR A 219 -7.83 18.20 17.27
CA TYR A 219 -6.41 18.14 16.98
C TYR A 219 -5.64 19.18 17.78
N GLU A 220 -4.51 18.76 18.35
CA GLU A 220 -3.57 19.65 19.02
C GLU A 220 -2.22 19.63 18.30
N LEU A 221 -1.87 20.72 17.64
CA LEU A 221 -0.57 20.90 16.97
C LEU A 221 0.40 21.60 17.92
N PHE A 222 1.50 20.95 18.25
CA PHE A 222 2.51 21.46 19.19
C PHE A 222 3.70 22.08 18.46
N PHE A 223 4.22 23.15 19.05
CA PHE A 223 5.40 23.88 18.59
C PHE A 223 6.59 23.67 19.51
N ASN A 224 7.82 23.88 19.00
CA ASN A 224 9.05 23.66 19.75
C ASN A 224 9.18 24.54 21.02
N ASN A 225 8.52 25.70 21.08
CA ASN A 225 8.47 26.56 22.23
C ASN A 225 7.46 26.08 23.31
N GLY A 226 6.80 24.95 23.09
CA GLY A 226 5.81 24.37 24.00
C GLY A 226 4.40 24.96 23.89
N SER A 227 4.15 25.90 22.96
CA SER A 227 2.81 26.36 22.65
C SER A 227 2.07 25.35 21.78
N LYS A 228 0.73 25.50 21.66
CA LYS A 228 -0.11 24.64 20.82
C LYS A 228 -1.23 25.39 20.12
N LEU A 229 -1.61 24.83 18.98
CA LEU A 229 -2.79 25.19 18.22
C LEU A 229 -3.83 24.08 18.36
N ILE A 230 -5.08 24.43 18.67
CA ILE A 230 -6.19 23.48 18.84
C ILE A 230 -7.21 23.75 17.74
N PHE A 231 -7.67 22.70 17.03
CA PHE A 231 -8.68 22.81 15.98
C PHE A 231 -9.55 21.55 15.90
N ASP A 232 -10.76 21.68 15.35
CA ASP A 232 -11.68 20.56 15.10
C ASP A 232 -11.53 20.09 13.65
N GLY A 233 -11.31 18.81 13.44
CA GLY A 233 -11.18 18.20 12.11
C GLY A 233 -12.47 18.18 11.29
N ASN A 234 -13.63 18.49 11.88
CA ASN A 234 -14.91 18.56 11.18
C ASN A 234 -15.18 19.94 10.54
N GLN A 235 -14.41 20.96 10.95
CA GLN A 235 -14.58 22.33 10.45
C GLN A 235 -14.05 22.50 9.02
N ASP A 236 -14.43 23.62 8.39
CA ASP A 236 -13.82 24.06 7.14
C ASP A 236 -12.45 24.67 7.40
N PHE A 237 -11.42 24.03 6.92
CA PHE A 237 -10.04 24.48 7.11
C PHE A 237 -9.70 25.77 6.34
N GLU A 238 -10.42 26.09 5.26
CA GLU A 238 -10.23 27.36 4.55
C GLU A 238 -10.71 28.51 5.45
N GLU A 239 -11.89 28.41 6.06
CA GLU A 239 -12.40 29.39 6.99
C GLU A 239 -11.51 29.55 8.22
N ILE A 240 -11.02 28.44 8.78
CA ILE A 240 -10.08 28.48 9.90
C ILE A 240 -8.78 29.24 9.53
N LEU A 241 -8.25 29.00 8.33
CA LEU A 241 -7.02 29.67 7.87
C LEU A 241 -7.22 31.17 7.68
N GLU A 242 -8.35 31.59 7.08
CA GLU A 242 -8.68 33.01 6.93
C GLU A 242 -8.79 33.71 8.28
N ASN A 243 -9.52 33.10 9.22
CA ASN A 243 -9.69 33.65 10.58
C ASN A 243 -8.34 33.70 11.32
N LEU A 244 -7.49 32.67 11.18
CA LEU A 244 -6.17 32.63 11.76
C LEU A 244 -5.27 33.73 11.18
N GLN A 245 -5.25 33.91 9.86
CA GLN A 245 -4.45 34.94 9.20
C GLN A 245 -4.88 36.35 9.64
N ALA A 246 -6.19 36.60 9.71
CA ALA A 246 -6.71 37.89 10.21
C ALA A 246 -6.25 38.17 11.65
N THR A 247 -6.34 37.16 12.52
CA THR A 247 -5.89 37.24 13.91
C THR A 247 -4.39 37.49 14.02
N LEU A 248 -3.59 36.85 13.16
CA LEU A 248 -2.13 37.03 13.14
C LEU A 248 -1.74 38.46 12.75
N ILE A 249 -2.48 39.07 11.81
CA ILE A 249 -2.26 40.46 11.42
C ILE A 249 -2.55 41.41 12.60
N GLU A 250 -3.63 41.15 13.35
CA GLU A 250 -3.98 41.99 14.52
C GLU A 250 -3.01 41.81 15.69
N LEU A 251 -2.55 40.58 15.93
CA LEU A 251 -1.67 40.24 17.05
C LEU A 251 -0.18 40.48 16.78
N GLY A 252 0.19 40.72 15.51
CA GLY A 252 1.58 40.77 15.07
C GLY A 252 2.19 39.38 14.97
N ASP A 253 3.50 39.30 14.68
CA ASP A 253 4.16 38.03 14.39
C ASP A 253 4.04 37.06 15.56
N LEU A 254 3.46 35.88 15.32
CA LEU A 254 3.32 34.81 16.32
C LEU A 254 4.68 34.35 16.86
N ALA A 255 5.74 34.54 16.09
CA ALA A 255 7.10 34.16 16.46
C ALA A 255 7.63 34.96 17.66
N ASP A 256 7.14 36.20 17.84
CA ASP A 256 7.59 37.12 18.88
C ASP A 256 6.76 37.07 20.17
N LYS A 257 5.65 36.34 20.17
CA LYS A 257 4.74 36.25 21.31
C LYS A 257 4.75 34.85 21.93
N GLU A 258 4.95 34.77 23.23
CA GLU A 258 4.88 33.51 23.97
C GLU A 258 3.44 33.09 24.26
N PHE A 259 2.81 32.40 23.30
CA PHE A 259 1.48 31.80 23.53
C PHE A 259 1.62 30.51 24.36
N GLU A 260 0.62 30.28 25.20
CA GLU A 260 0.37 28.97 25.77
C GLU A 260 -0.44 28.11 24.79
N TYR A 261 -1.54 28.67 24.25
CA TYR A 261 -2.34 28.04 23.21
C TYR A 261 -3.12 29.07 22.36
N ILE A 262 -3.52 28.62 21.16
CA ILE A 262 -4.52 29.24 20.29
C ILE A 262 -5.58 28.18 19.99
N ASP A 263 -6.85 28.48 20.25
CA ASP A 263 -7.98 27.56 20.03
C ASP A 263 -8.87 28.08 18.89
N LEU A 264 -8.91 27.34 17.80
CA LEU A 264 -9.62 27.64 16.56
C LEU A 264 -10.95 26.86 16.42
N ARG A 265 -11.40 26.13 17.43
CA ARG A 265 -12.61 25.30 17.37
C ARG A 265 -13.92 26.09 17.32
N PHE A 266 -13.87 27.39 17.45
CA PHE A 266 -15.05 28.27 17.49
C PHE A 266 -15.16 29.07 16.18
N GLU A 267 -16.22 28.84 15.39
CA GLU A 267 -16.39 29.37 14.03
C GLU A 267 -16.18 30.92 13.89
N ARG A 268 -16.43 31.70 14.93
CA ARG A 268 -16.36 33.18 14.86
C ARG A 268 -15.47 33.79 15.91
N LYS A 269 -14.72 33.00 16.67
CA LYS A 269 -13.88 33.47 17.76
C LYS A 269 -12.61 32.66 17.85
N ILE A 270 -11.50 33.34 17.90
CA ILE A 270 -10.22 32.68 18.24
C ILE A 270 -9.93 32.97 19.70
N LEU A 271 -9.82 31.93 20.49
CA LEU A 271 -9.41 32.05 21.88
C LEU A 271 -7.90 31.83 21.98
N TYR A 272 -7.22 32.71 22.67
CA TYR A 272 -5.79 32.55 22.88
C TYR A 272 -5.40 32.94 24.31
N LYS A 273 -4.29 32.37 24.77
CA LYS A 273 -3.70 32.68 26.06
C LYS A 273 -2.20 32.90 25.88
N PHE A 274 -1.72 34.00 26.40
CA PHE A 274 -0.29 34.27 26.53
C PHE A 274 0.27 33.61 27.80
N ARG A 275 1.57 33.28 27.80
CA ARG A 275 2.30 32.81 28.99
C ARG A 275 2.57 33.94 29.98
#